data_693c73c8a5c1340354cfe59715d71d7f
#
_entry.id   693c73c8a5c1340354cfe59715d71d7f
#
_cell.length_a   1.000
_cell.length_b   1.000
_cell.length_c   1.000
_cell.angle_alpha   90.00
_cell.angle_beta   90.00
_cell.angle_gamma   90.00
#
_symmetry.space_group_name_H-M   'P 1'
#
loop_
_entity.id
_entity.type
_entity.pdbx_description
1 polymer ?
#
loop_
_entity_poly.entity_id
_entity_poly.type
_entity_poly.pdbx_seq_one_letter_code
_entity_poly.pdbx_strand_id
1 'polypeptide(L)'
;MTDFTIRVDQNKYLPAGSQEVHGIITVEASGPVRSASVAEAAEVIIIDTSGSMSYGKINDARKAAQAAVDTLRDGVHFAVISGNHQAEVIFPGSGRLAPADFHSRQAAKEAIARLRAEGGTAMGRWLRRAADLFSAHQAEHPGAIRHAILLTDGKNEHEPAPEFDANLAYSAGKFVCDCRGVGTDWVVAEVRRIGSTLLGSVMDVRRPEELEADFRAMTEAAMGKTVADIALRVWAPRAAKLNFVKQVSPALEDLTGRRTEVDALTGDYPTGAWGGETREYHVSVSVPPGNVGQEMRAALVKLVQPATGEVMASGNILAQWSDDPVQSTRINPRVAHYTGQQELASLIQEGLQARNDGDVETATARLGKARGIAERAGNEETAKLLDKVIDVDPATGTARLKRVVDKADEIALDTRSVRTVRMRKDPES
;
A
#
# COMPACT_ATOMS: atom_id res chain seq x y z
N MET A 1 10.38 -23.76 -2.46
CA MET A 1 10.43 -22.47 -3.18
C MET A 1 9.01 -21.97 -3.35
N THR A 2 8.78 -20.67 -3.23
CA THR A 2 7.51 -20.07 -3.59
C THR A 2 7.43 -20.00 -5.10
N ASP A 3 6.42 -20.63 -5.69
CA ASP A 3 6.22 -20.60 -7.14
C ASP A 3 5.41 -19.38 -7.52
N PHE A 4 5.90 -18.64 -8.51
CA PHE A 4 5.23 -17.45 -9.02
C PHE A 4 4.66 -17.68 -10.41
N THR A 5 3.45 -17.22 -10.62
CA THR A 5 2.83 -17.19 -11.95
C THR A 5 2.42 -15.79 -12.32
N ILE A 6 2.47 -15.48 -13.63
CA ILE A 6 1.95 -14.23 -14.19
C ILE A 6 0.88 -14.58 -15.22
N ARG A 7 -0.28 -13.94 -15.08
CA ARG A 7 -1.32 -13.89 -16.09
C ARG A 7 -1.54 -12.45 -16.53
N VAL A 8 -1.77 -12.25 -17.84
CA VAL A 8 -2.04 -10.93 -18.43
C VAL A 8 -3.44 -10.91 -19.01
N ASP A 9 -4.31 -10.09 -18.46
CA ASP A 9 -5.64 -9.77 -18.98
C ASP A 9 -5.57 -8.39 -19.67
N GLN A 10 -5.91 -8.28 -20.95
CA GLN A 10 -5.68 -7.07 -21.73
C GLN A 10 -6.70 -6.86 -22.85
N ASN A 11 -6.82 -5.62 -23.29
CA ASN A 11 -7.45 -5.26 -24.57
C ASN A 11 -6.39 -5.31 -25.66
N LYS A 12 -6.15 -6.50 -26.22
CA LYS A 12 -5.12 -6.72 -27.24
C LYS A 12 -5.43 -6.01 -28.56
N TYR A 13 -6.70 -6.04 -28.98
CA TYR A 13 -7.12 -5.50 -30.25
C TYR A 13 -7.44 -4.01 -30.15
N LEU A 14 -6.78 -3.23 -30.98
CA LEU A 14 -6.91 -1.77 -31.02
C LEU A 14 -7.61 -1.35 -32.31
N PRO A 15 -8.52 -0.37 -32.31
CA PRO A 15 -8.99 0.28 -33.49
C PRO A 15 -7.85 0.89 -34.30
N ALA A 16 -8.02 1.01 -35.62
CA ALA A 16 -7.05 1.68 -36.49
C ALA A 16 -6.73 3.10 -35.90
N GLY A 17 -5.46 3.40 -35.77
CA GLY A 17 -4.98 4.69 -35.23
C GLY A 17 -4.97 4.82 -33.70
N SER A 18 -5.54 3.87 -32.96
CA SER A 18 -5.42 3.84 -31.51
C SER A 18 -3.99 3.52 -31.08
N GLN A 19 -3.56 4.13 -29.96
CA GLN A 19 -2.17 4.09 -29.52
C GLN A 19 -2.01 3.63 -28.07
N GLU A 20 -3.08 3.38 -27.33
CA GLU A 20 -2.98 3.03 -25.92
C GLU A 20 -3.40 1.60 -25.64
N VAL A 21 -2.55 0.87 -24.92
CA VAL A 21 -2.76 -0.52 -24.51
C VAL A 21 -2.75 -0.60 -23.01
N HIS A 22 -3.72 -1.32 -22.46
CA HIS A 22 -3.84 -1.60 -21.04
C HIS A 22 -3.72 -3.10 -20.76
N GLY A 23 -2.92 -3.46 -19.78
CA GLY A 23 -2.82 -4.84 -19.29
C GLY A 23 -2.97 -4.88 -17.76
N ILE A 24 -3.79 -5.82 -17.29
CA ILE A 24 -3.84 -6.19 -15.87
C ILE A 24 -2.96 -7.42 -15.68
N ILE A 25 -1.92 -7.26 -14.88
CA ILE A 25 -0.93 -8.28 -14.57
C ILE A 25 -1.33 -8.91 -13.24
N THR A 26 -1.88 -10.10 -13.27
CA THR A 26 -2.15 -10.89 -12.06
C THR A 26 -0.90 -11.69 -11.74
N VAL A 27 -0.30 -11.42 -10.58
CA VAL A 27 0.81 -12.19 -10.01
C VAL A 27 0.27 -13.03 -8.87
N GLU A 28 0.45 -14.33 -8.94
CA GLU A 28 0.06 -15.28 -7.91
C GLU A 28 1.30 -15.98 -7.38
N ALA A 29 1.52 -15.87 -6.06
CA ALA A 29 2.55 -16.59 -5.35
C ALA A 29 1.90 -17.80 -4.66
N SER A 30 2.24 -18.99 -5.09
CA SER A 30 1.76 -20.26 -4.54
C SER A 30 2.95 -21.09 -4.04
N GLY A 31 2.74 -21.84 -3.00
CA GLY A 31 3.72 -22.77 -2.48
C GLY A 31 3.42 -23.12 -1.03
N PRO A 32 3.71 -24.36 -0.61
CA PRO A 32 3.50 -24.73 0.76
C PRO A 32 4.47 -23.96 1.65
N VAL A 33 3.98 -23.45 2.77
CA VAL A 33 4.79 -23.11 3.95
C VAL A 33 5.41 -24.42 4.48
N ARG A 34 6.15 -25.15 3.66
CA ARG A 34 6.84 -26.37 4.01
C ARG A 34 8.33 -26.13 4.03
N SER A 35 8.87 -25.93 5.24
CA SER A 35 10.23 -26.30 5.69
C SER A 35 11.40 -26.13 4.69
N ALA A 36 11.44 -25.01 3.95
CA ALA A 36 12.71 -24.38 3.63
C ALA A 36 12.94 -23.35 4.74
N SER A 37 14.15 -23.05 5.13
CA SER A 37 14.50 -22.12 6.19
C SER A 37 13.53 -20.94 6.19
N VAL A 38 12.78 -20.79 7.29
CA VAL A 38 11.87 -19.64 7.45
C VAL A 38 12.69 -18.40 7.15
N ALA A 39 12.23 -17.56 6.21
CA ALA A 39 12.99 -16.39 5.84
C ALA A 39 13.31 -15.58 7.11
N GLU A 40 14.56 -15.16 7.23
CA GLU A 40 14.97 -14.27 8.29
C GLU A 40 14.11 -13.01 8.22
N ALA A 41 13.65 -12.54 9.36
CA ALA A 41 12.78 -11.38 9.44
C ALA A 41 13.27 -10.41 10.52
N ALA A 42 13.03 -9.14 10.27
CA ALA A 42 13.27 -8.07 11.20
C ALA A 42 12.04 -7.19 11.34
N GLU A 43 11.66 -6.86 12.56
CA GLU A 43 10.46 -6.10 12.90
C GLU A 43 10.81 -4.88 13.75
N VAL A 44 10.26 -3.70 13.41
CA VAL A 44 10.36 -2.50 14.25
C VAL A 44 8.96 -1.98 14.56
N ILE A 45 8.64 -1.93 15.84
CA ILE A 45 7.36 -1.41 16.33
C ILE A 45 7.59 0.04 16.75
N ILE A 46 6.95 0.99 16.05
CA ILE A 46 7.05 2.44 16.29
C ILE A 46 5.75 2.91 16.92
N ILE A 47 5.85 3.43 18.13
CA ILE A 47 4.70 3.87 18.93
C ILE A 47 4.79 5.37 19.11
N ASP A 48 3.77 6.09 18.66
CA ASP A 48 3.59 7.49 19.00
C ASP A 48 3.39 7.64 20.50
N THR A 49 4.24 8.45 21.11
CA THR A 49 4.18 8.80 22.54
C THR A 49 4.05 10.31 22.73
N SER A 50 3.58 11.04 21.70
CA SER A 50 3.28 12.47 21.79
C SER A 50 2.17 12.77 22.81
N GLY A 51 2.04 14.04 23.19
CA GLY A 51 1.07 14.48 24.19
C GLY A 51 -0.39 14.14 23.84
N SER A 52 -0.73 14.03 22.55
CA SER A 52 -2.06 13.65 22.05
C SER A 52 -2.46 12.21 22.43
N MET A 53 -1.47 11.33 22.65
CA MET A 53 -1.69 9.94 23.11
C MET A 53 -2.14 9.84 24.58
N SER A 54 -2.28 10.96 25.28
CA SER A 54 -2.84 11.03 26.63
C SER A 54 -4.29 10.49 26.68
N TYR A 55 -4.90 10.51 27.84
CA TYR A 55 -6.32 10.13 28.04
C TYR A 55 -6.69 8.70 27.64
N GLY A 56 -5.79 7.74 27.85
CA GLY A 56 -6.06 6.31 27.65
C GLY A 56 -5.50 5.73 26.36
N LYS A 57 -5.34 6.51 25.29
CA LYS A 57 -4.80 6.03 24.00
C LYS A 57 -3.44 5.34 24.14
N ILE A 58 -2.53 5.89 24.97
CA ILE A 58 -1.23 5.28 25.25
C ILE A 58 -1.35 3.88 25.88
N ASN A 59 -2.41 3.61 26.66
CA ASN A 59 -2.60 2.29 27.26
C ASN A 59 -3.00 1.25 26.22
N ASP A 60 -3.84 1.63 25.26
CA ASP A 60 -4.23 0.73 24.17
C ASP A 60 -3.09 0.52 23.20
N ALA A 61 -2.28 1.56 22.92
CA ALA A 61 -1.04 1.45 22.17
C ALA A 61 -0.04 0.49 22.82
N ARG A 62 0.12 0.56 24.17
CA ARG A 62 0.97 -0.39 24.93
C ARG A 62 0.47 -1.84 24.77
N LYS A 63 -0.84 -2.08 24.93
CA LYS A 63 -1.43 -3.44 24.75
C LYS A 63 -1.19 -3.96 23.33
N ALA A 64 -1.45 -3.12 22.33
CA ALA A 64 -1.25 -3.50 20.94
C ALA A 64 0.23 -3.84 20.62
N ALA A 65 1.16 -2.99 21.09
CA ALA A 65 2.59 -3.25 20.92
C ALA A 65 3.05 -4.53 21.64
N GLN A 66 2.55 -4.78 22.87
CA GLN A 66 2.85 -6.02 23.59
C GLN A 66 2.30 -7.23 22.86
N ALA A 67 1.10 -7.16 22.28
CA ALA A 67 0.52 -8.23 21.47
C ALA A 67 1.33 -8.50 20.19
N ALA A 68 1.83 -7.45 19.53
CA ALA A 68 2.74 -7.61 18.40
C ALA A 68 4.03 -8.32 18.82
N VAL A 69 4.64 -7.91 19.94
CA VAL A 69 5.85 -8.57 20.49
C VAL A 69 5.60 -10.06 20.80
N ASP A 70 4.44 -10.40 21.38
CA ASP A 70 4.08 -11.79 21.68
C ASP A 70 3.88 -12.64 20.42
N THR A 71 3.55 -12.00 19.28
CA THR A 71 3.31 -12.67 17.99
C THR A 71 4.61 -12.95 17.22
N LEU A 72 5.71 -12.28 17.55
CA LEU A 72 7.00 -12.50 16.91
C LEU A 72 7.46 -13.96 17.09
N ARG A 73 7.93 -14.57 16.02
CA ARG A 73 8.54 -15.91 16.07
C ARG A 73 9.92 -15.85 16.73
N ASP A 74 10.34 -16.93 17.34
CA ASP A 74 11.71 -17.05 17.86
C ASP A 74 12.74 -16.84 16.76
N GLY A 75 13.78 -16.08 17.07
CA GLY A 75 14.85 -15.74 16.14
C GLY A 75 14.59 -14.53 15.24
N VAL A 76 13.36 -14.00 15.18
CA VAL A 76 13.08 -12.71 14.49
C VAL A 76 13.82 -11.59 15.20
N HIS A 77 14.57 -10.77 14.48
CA HIS A 77 15.25 -9.63 15.05
C HIS A 77 14.28 -8.45 15.20
N PHE A 78 14.20 -7.84 16.38
CA PHE A 78 13.23 -6.77 16.58
C PHE A 78 13.72 -5.62 17.47
N ALA A 79 13.02 -4.50 17.35
CA ALA A 79 13.17 -3.34 18.22
C ALA A 79 11.83 -2.64 18.45
N VAL A 80 11.76 -1.83 19.51
CA VAL A 80 10.64 -0.94 19.79
C VAL A 80 11.15 0.48 19.89
N ILE A 81 10.52 1.39 19.15
CA ILE A 81 10.80 2.82 19.12
C ILE A 81 9.65 3.57 19.80
N SER A 82 9.97 4.41 20.75
CA SER A 82 9.12 5.47 21.27
C SER A 82 9.32 6.72 20.42
N GLY A 83 8.26 7.23 19.84
CA GLY A 83 8.28 8.38 18.95
C GLY A 83 7.50 9.56 19.53
N ASN A 84 8.18 10.69 19.74
CA ASN A 84 7.57 11.99 19.97
C ASN A 84 8.28 13.03 19.06
N HIS A 85 8.67 14.20 19.54
CA HIS A 85 9.58 15.09 18.80
C HIS A 85 11.00 14.51 18.65
N GLN A 86 11.28 13.39 19.31
CA GLN A 86 12.49 12.56 19.20
C GLN A 86 12.11 11.13 18.85
N ALA A 87 13.12 10.30 18.56
CA ALA A 87 12.96 8.87 18.31
C ALA A 87 13.90 8.08 19.22
N GLU A 88 13.34 7.42 20.23
CA GLU A 88 14.10 6.65 21.21
C GLU A 88 13.90 5.15 20.98
N VAL A 89 14.99 4.38 20.89
CA VAL A 89 14.94 2.92 20.89
C VAL A 89 14.83 2.45 22.33
N ILE A 90 13.62 2.17 22.78
CA ILE A 90 13.35 1.72 24.16
C ILE A 90 13.69 0.24 24.36
N PHE A 91 13.77 -0.52 23.27
CA PHE A 91 14.21 -1.91 23.27
C PHE A 91 14.81 -2.28 21.89
N PRO A 92 15.93 -3.00 21.88
CA PRO A 92 16.91 -3.16 22.95
C PRO A 92 17.76 -1.90 23.05
N GLY A 93 18.15 -1.45 24.19
CA GLY A 93 18.91 -0.20 24.38
C GLY A 93 20.29 -0.13 23.69
N SER A 94 20.69 -1.16 22.94
CA SER A 94 22.00 -1.28 22.27
C SER A 94 22.10 -0.56 20.93
N GLY A 95 21.01 0.01 20.38
CA GLY A 95 21.01 0.61 19.04
C GLY A 95 21.06 -0.39 17.88
N ARG A 96 20.90 -1.68 18.14
CA ARG A 96 20.77 -2.79 17.18
C ARG A 96 19.48 -3.55 17.45
N LEU A 97 19.00 -4.32 16.47
CA LEU A 97 17.90 -5.26 16.68
C LEU A 97 18.38 -6.43 17.55
N ALA A 98 17.48 -6.98 18.39
CA ALA A 98 17.75 -8.18 19.19
C ALA A 98 16.90 -9.36 18.70
N PRO A 99 17.41 -10.61 18.77
CA PRO A 99 16.61 -11.76 18.42
C PRO A 99 15.48 -11.96 19.43
N ALA A 100 14.30 -12.32 18.92
CA ALA A 100 13.13 -12.64 19.73
C ALA A 100 13.32 -14.00 20.41
N ASP A 101 13.24 -13.99 21.73
CA ASP A 101 13.15 -15.13 22.61
C ASP A 101 12.25 -14.78 23.81
N PHE A 102 12.09 -15.68 24.73
CA PHE A 102 11.28 -15.43 25.93
C PHE A 102 11.76 -14.20 26.73
N HIS A 103 13.08 -14.08 26.94
CA HIS A 103 13.65 -13.00 27.76
C HIS A 103 13.58 -11.65 27.07
N SER A 104 13.93 -11.60 25.79
CA SER A 104 13.90 -10.39 24.99
C SER A 104 12.47 -9.83 24.83
N ARG A 105 11.47 -10.72 24.63
CA ARG A 105 10.06 -10.30 24.59
C ARG A 105 9.60 -9.73 25.93
N GLN A 106 9.98 -10.36 27.04
CA GLN A 106 9.62 -9.84 28.37
C GLN A 106 10.26 -8.49 28.64
N ALA A 107 11.55 -8.32 28.33
CA ALA A 107 12.24 -7.03 28.48
C ALA A 107 11.60 -5.93 27.61
N ALA A 108 11.21 -6.25 26.38
CA ALA A 108 10.50 -5.32 25.49
C ALA A 108 9.14 -4.93 26.06
N LYS A 109 8.35 -5.90 26.57
CA LYS A 109 7.05 -5.62 27.18
C LYS A 109 7.17 -4.76 28.43
N GLU A 110 8.20 -4.94 29.24
CA GLU A 110 8.49 -4.08 30.38
C GLU A 110 8.86 -2.66 29.95
N ALA A 111 9.65 -2.49 28.88
CA ALA A 111 9.96 -1.18 28.32
C ALA A 111 8.69 -0.50 27.77
N ILE A 112 7.85 -1.21 27.04
CA ILE A 112 6.56 -0.73 26.51
C ILE A 112 5.64 -0.28 27.67
N ALA A 113 5.59 -1.02 28.78
CA ALA A 113 4.74 -0.69 29.91
C ALA A 113 5.11 0.65 30.58
N ARG A 114 6.35 1.11 30.42
CA ARG A 114 6.86 2.38 30.99
C ARG A 114 6.62 3.59 30.09
N LEU A 115 6.18 3.41 28.84
CA LEU A 115 5.92 4.52 27.91
C LEU A 115 4.98 5.56 28.55
N ARG A 116 5.24 6.82 28.28
CA ARG A 116 4.38 7.93 28.72
C ARG A 116 4.12 8.85 27.54
N ALA A 117 2.94 9.45 27.53
CA ALA A 117 2.58 10.42 26.51
C ALA A 117 3.15 11.79 26.88
N GLU A 118 4.09 12.30 26.06
CA GLU A 118 4.72 13.61 26.23
C GLU A 118 5.36 14.13 24.93
N GLY A 119 5.48 15.44 24.82
CA GLY A 119 6.15 16.08 23.68
C GLY A 119 5.26 16.17 22.44
N GLY A 120 5.87 16.45 21.30
CA GLY A 120 5.22 16.61 19.99
C GLY A 120 5.43 15.42 19.07
N THR A 121 5.06 15.56 17.79
CA THR A 121 5.09 14.48 16.79
C THR A 121 6.06 14.83 15.66
N ALA A 122 7.05 13.95 15.40
CA ALA A 122 8.04 14.07 14.32
C ALA A 122 8.26 12.72 13.63
N MET A 123 7.28 12.29 12.83
CA MET A 123 7.21 10.95 12.25
C MET A 123 8.41 10.59 11.35
N GLY A 124 8.93 11.54 10.60
CA GLY A 124 10.11 11.31 9.75
C GLY A 124 11.34 10.91 10.56
N ARG A 125 11.55 11.49 11.74
CA ARG A 125 12.64 11.11 12.65
C ARG A 125 12.51 9.67 13.14
N TRP A 126 11.27 9.23 13.41
CA TRP A 126 11.00 7.84 13.82
C TRP A 126 11.34 6.85 12.70
N LEU A 127 10.89 7.17 11.48
CA LEU A 127 11.19 6.37 10.28
C LEU A 127 12.70 6.33 9.99
N ARG A 128 13.39 7.47 10.13
CA ARG A 128 14.84 7.55 10.00
C ARG A 128 15.54 6.62 10.98
N ARG A 129 15.11 6.63 12.25
CA ARG A 129 15.66 5.76 13.27
C ARG A 129 15.44 4.29 12.98
N ALA A 130 14.25 3.91 12.52
CA ALA A 130 13.97 2.56 12.06
C ALA A 130 14.85 2.16 10.86
N ALA A 131 15.02 3.07 9.90
CA ALA A 131 15.87 2.85 8.72
C ALA A 131 17.35 2.61 9.09
N ASP A 132 17.85 3.30 10.12
CA ASP A 132 19.22 3.11 10.63
C ASP A 132 19.38 1.72 11.26
N LEU A 133 18.39 1.27 12.07
CA LEU A 133 18.37 -0.07 12.64
C LEU A 133 18.35 -1.16 11.57
N PHE A 134 17.46 -1.02 10.57
CA PHE A 134 17.38 -1.97 9.48
C PHE A 134 18.62 -1.98 8.59
N SER A 135 19.26 -0.81 8.37
CA SER A 135 20.48 -0.74 7.57
C SER A 135 21.65 -1.45 8.27
N ALA A 136 21.75 -1.31 9.59
CA ALA A 136 22.75 -2.03 10.39
C ALA A 136 22.50 -3.56 10.34
N HIS A 137 21.24 -3.97 10.47
CA HIS A 137 20.85 -5.38 10.40
C HIS A 137 21.08 -5.99 9.01
N GLN A 138 20.80 -5.24 7.95
CA GLN A 138 20.97 -5.70 6.57
C GLN A 138 22.42 -6.09 6.24
N ALA A 139 23.38 -5.44 6.83
CA ALA A 139 24.80 -5.75 6.60
C ALA A 139 25.15 -7.19 7.07
N GLU A 140 24.50 -7.69 8.08
CA GLU A 140 24.70 -9.04 8.63
C GLU A 140 23.66 -10.05 8.06
N HIS A 141 22.48 -9.58 7.66
CA HIS A 141 21.32 -10.36 7.18
C HIS A 141 20.74 -9.80 5.87
N PRO A 142 21.44 -9.87 4.73
CA PRO A 142 21.05 -9.17 3.50
C PRO A 142 19.72 -9.65 2.90
N GLY A 143 19.32 -10.90 3.16
CA GLY A 143 18.06 -11.48 2.66
C GLY A 143 16.89 -11.38 3.62
N ALA A 144 17.04 -10.72 4.77
CA ALA A 144 15.97 -10.61 5.74
C ALA A 144 14.82 -9.73 5.27
N ILE A 145 13.60 -10.19 5.57
CA ILE A 145 12.37 -9.38 5.38
C ILE A 145 12.33 -8.32 6.47
N ARG A 146 12.21 -7.05 6.08
CA ARG A 146 12.22 -5.91 6.99
C ARG A 146 10.86 -5.24 6.99
N HIS A 147 10.23 -5.25 8.14
CA HIS A 147 8.90 -4.69 8.34
C HIS A 147 8.85 -3.78 9.56
N ALA A 148 8.03 -2.73 9.49
CA ALA A 148 7.73 -1.88 10.61
C ALA A 148 6.23 -1.65 10.74
N ILE A 149 5.77 -1.48 11.97
CA ILE A 149 4.43 -1.00 12.30
C ILE A 149 4.58 0.39 12.89
N LEU A 150 3.83 1.36 12.38
CA LEU A 150 3.77 2.72 12.90
C LEU A 150 2.36 3.02 13.40
N LEU A 151 2.24 3.37 14.67
CA LEU A 151 1.01 3.84 15.29
C LEU A 151 1.14 5.32 15.62
N THR A 152 0.15 6.13 15.21
CA THR A 152 0.07 7.56 15.54
C THR A 152 -1.38 8.00 15.74
N ASP A 153 -1.59 9.01 16.57
CA ASP A 153 -2.87 9.70 16.70
C ASP A 153 -2.73 11.22 16.40
N GLY A 154 -1.55 11.65 15.94
CA GLY A 154 -1.22 13.05 15.81
C GLY A 154 -0.80 13.48 14.41
N LYS A 155 -0.60 14.78 14.26
CA LYS A 155 -0.07 15.44 13.07
C LYS A 155 1.44 15.61 13.20
N ASN A 156 2.16 15.59 12.08
CA ASN A 156 3.61 15.80 12.04
C ASN A 156 3.99 17.28 12.20
N GLU A 157 3.68 17.87 13.37
CA GLU A 157 3.82 19.32 13.62
C GLU A 157 5.19 19.75 14.16
N HIS A 158 6.03 18.80 14.60
CA HIS A 158 7.31 19.10 15.26
C HIS A 158 8.52 18.73 14.39
N GLU A 159 8.29 18.56 13.10
CA GLU A 159 9.33 18.32 12.10
C GLU A 159 9.06 19.20 10.88
N PRO A 160 10.03 20.02 10.43
CA PRO A 160 9.86 20.79 9.19
C PRO A 160 9.60 19.89 7.98
N ALA A 161 8.74 20.32 7.06
CA ALA A 161 8.40 19.53 5.87
C ALA A 161 9.63 19.08 5.06
N PRO A 162 10.69 19.89 4.83
CA PRO A 162 11.89 19.42 4.13
C PRO A 162 12.65 18.33 4.89
N GLU A 163 12.64 18.36 6.25
CA GLU A 163 13.25 17.31 7.07
C GLU A 163 12.45 16.01 6.97
N PHE A 164 11.13 16.10 7.06
CA PHE A 164 10.23 14.96 6.86
C PHE A 164 10.46 14.32 5.48
N ASP A 165 10.52 15.13 4.42
CA ASP A 165 10.77 14.66 3.06
C ASP A 165 12.11 13.92 2.93
N ALA A 166 13.17 14.48 3.50
CA ALA A 166 14.50 13.87 3.49
C ALA A 166 14.55 12.55 4.27
N ASN A 167 13.91 12.51 5.45
CA ASN A 167 13.84 11.32 6.29
C ASN A 167 13.02 10.19 5.64
N LEU A 168 11.90 10.55 5.00
CA LEU A 168 11.07 9.61 4.27
C LEU A 168 11.79 9.04 3.04
N ALA A 169 12.44 9.90 2.26
CA ALA A 169 13.25 9.49 1.11
C ALA A 169 14.42 8.58 1.52
N TYR A 170 15.07 8.88 2.65
CA TYR A 170 16.13 8.04 3.21
C TYR A 170 15.63 6.64 3.59
N SER A 171 14.39 6.54 4.07
CA SER A 171 13.77 5.30 4.53
C SER A 171 13.26 4.43 3.37
N ALA A 172 12.99 5.04 2.21
CA ALA A 172 12.45 4.36 1.04
C ALA A 172 13.33 3.17 0.60
N GLY A 173 12.69 2.02 0.34
CA GLY A 173 13.34 0.79 -0.09
C GLY A 173 14.10 0.02 1.00
N LYS A 174 14.17 0.53 2.22
CA LYS A 174 14.87 -0.15 3.32
C LYS A 174 13.99 -1.11 4.11
N PHE A 175 12.70 -0.83 4.19
CA PHE A 175 11.69 -1.64 4.87
C PHE A 175 10.29 -1.31 4.38
N VAL A 176 9.34 -2.19 4.67
CA VAL A 176 7.90 -1.94 4.49
C VAL A 176 7.33 -1.42 5.80
N CYS A 177 6.42 -0.41 5.76
CA CYS A 177 5.84 0.17 6.97
C CYS A 177 4.32 0.21 6.90
N ASP A 178 3.66 -0.62 7.69
CA ASP A 178 2.21 -0.55 7.90
C ASP A 178 1.87 0.52 8.94
N CYS A 179 0.98 1.44 8.58
CA CYS A 179 0.63 2.59 9.39
C CYS A 179 -0.79 2.49 9.92
N ARG A 180 -0.97 2.89 11.18
CA ARG A 180 -2.27 2.96 11.85
C ARG A 180 -2.49 4.33 12.45
N GLY A 181 -3.58 4.98 12.02
CA GLY A 181 -4.06 6.22 12.60
C GLY A 181 -5.16 5.95 13.62
N VAL A 182 -5.01 6.45 14.84
CA VAL A 182 -5.97 6.26 15.94
C VAL A 182 -6.74 7.55 16.21
N GLY A 183 -8.06 7.44 16.33
CA GLY A 183 -8.89 8.61 16.57
C GLY A 183 -9.02 9.51 15.33
N THR A 184 -9.11 10.83 15.55
CA THR A 184 -9.45 11.79 14.48
C THR A 184 -8.47 12.96 14.33
N ASP A 185 -7.37 12.98 15.06
CA ASP A 185 -6.47 14.13 15.10
C ASP A 185 -5.26 14.01 14.15
N TRP A 186 -5.04 12.83 13.57
CA TRP A 186 -4.00 12.58 12.59
C TRP A 186 -4.41 13.02 11.16
N VAL A 187 -3.43 13.18 10.29
CA VAL A 187 -3.61 13.63 8.90
C VAL A 187 -3.45 12.46 7.94
N VAL A 188 -4.54 12.07 7.27
CA VAL A 188 -4.57 10.92 6.35
C VAL A 188 -3.51 11.06 5.25
N ALA A 189 -3.34 12.26 4.67
CA ALA A 189 -2.37 12.50 3.60
C ALA A 189 -0.93 12.26 4.04
N GLU A 190 -0.54 12.65 5.28
CA GLU A 190 0.81 12.43 5.82
C GLU A 190 1.09 10.94 6.01
N VAL A 191 0.18 10.25 6.68
CA VAL A 191 0.33 8.81 6.97
C VAL A 191 0.24 7.96 5.69
N ARG A 192 -0.64 8.35 4.75
CA ARG A 192 -0.70 7.73 3.41
C ARG A 192 0.61 7.90 2.66
N ARG A 193 1.22 9.07 2.73
CA ARG A 193 2.51 9.32 2.11
C ARG A 193 3.60 8.40 2.69
N ILE A 194 3.58 8.13 4.00
CA ILE A 194 4.49 7.16 4.63
C ILE A 194 4.21 5.75 4.08
N GLY A 195 2.98 5.27 4.23
CA GLY A 195 2.60 3.92 3.75
C GLY A 195 2.89 3.74 2.28
N SER A 196 2.51 4.71 1.44
CA SER A 196 2.81 4.71 0.01
C SER A 196 4.32 4.62 -0.25
N THR A 197 5.15 5.50 0.33
CA THR A 197 6.59 5.49 0.09
C THR A 197 7.26 4.20 0.57
N LEU A 198 6.78 3.62 1.67
CA LEU A 198 7.35 2.42 2.30
C LEU A 198 6.58 1.13 1.95
N LEU A 199 5.73 1.16 0.92
CA LEU A 199 5.00 -0.01 0.38
C LEU A 199 4.12 -0.75 1.40
N GLY A 200 3.69 -0.08 2.46
CA GLY A 200 2.82 -0.63 3.48
C GLY A 200 1.37 -0.14 3.37
N SER A 201 0.51 -0.69 4.20
CA SER A 201 -0.90 -0.32 4.30
C SER A 201 -1.11 0.85 5.24
N VAL A 202 -2.20 1.60 5.00
CA VAL A 202 -2.68 2.65 5.92
C VAL A 202 -4.12 2.36 6.29
N MET A 203 -4.41 2.38 7.60
CA MET A 203 -5.77 2.18 8.09
C MET A 203 -6.10 3.10 9.26
N ASP A 204 -7.37 3.47 9.32
CA ASP A 204 -7.98 4.09 10.49
C ASP A 204 -8.36 3.02 11.51
N VAL A 205 -8.03 3.25 12.78
CA VAL A 205 -8.51 2.44 13.90
C VAL A 205 -9.45 3.30 14.73
N ARG A 206 -10.74 3.04 14.59
CA ARG A 206 -11.79 3.84 15.23
C ARG A 206 -11.92 3.54 16.70
N ARG A 207 -11.75 2.28 17.06
CA ARG A 207 -11.88 1.77 18.42
C ARG A 207 -10.53 1.29 18.91
N PRO A 208 -9.97 1.92 19.93
CA PRO A 208 -8.64 1.56 20.47
C PRO A 208 -8.54 0.09 20.88
N GLU A 209 -9.64 -0.53 21.32
CA GLU A 209 -9.69 -1.95 21.68
C GLU A 209 -9.47 -2.90 20.48
N GLU A 210 -9.59 -2.44 19.24
CA GLU A 210 -9.32 -3.22 18.03
C GLU A 210 -7.82 -3.27 17.69
N LEU A 211 -7.02 -2.36 18.26
CA LEU A 211 -5.58 -2.26 17.97
C LEU A 211 -4.81 -3.54 18.25
N GLU A 212 -5.13 -4.23 19.34
CA GLU A 212 -4.42 -5.47 19.71
C GLU A 212 -4.57 -6.54 18.63
N ALA A 213 -5.82 -6.77 18.18
CA ALA A 213 -6.09 -7.76 17.14
C ALA A 213 -5.47 -7.37 15.78
N ASP A 214 -5.51 -6.08 15.45
CA ASP A 214 -4.94 -5.56 14.19
C ASP A 214 -3.41 -5.66 14.19
N PHE A 215 -2.73 -5.30 15.27
CA PHE A 215 -1.27 -5.45 15.39
C PHE A 215 -0.84 -6.91 15.30
N ARG A 216 -1.57 -7.81 15.96
CA ARG A 216 -1.32 -9.25 15.85
C ARG A 216 -1.44 -9.71 14.40
N ALA A 217 -2.50 -9.35 13.71
CA ALA A 217 -2.73 -9.72 12.31
C ALA A 217 -1.65 -9.16 11.37
N MET A 218 -1.22 -7.92 11.58
CA MET A 218 -0.12 -7.32 10.79
C MET A 218 1.19 -8.06 11.00
N THR A 219 1.55 -8.34 12.26
CA THR A 219 2.78 -9.08 12.59
C THR A 219 2.73 -10.48 12.00
N GLU A 220 1.61 -11.20 12.10
CA GLU A 220 1.43 -12.53 11.49
C GLU A 220 1.58 -12.46 9.96
N ALA A 221 1.00 -11.46 9.31
CA ALA A 221 1.11 -11.25 7.86
C ALA A 221 2.56 -10.97 7.44
N ALA A 222 3.27 -10.11 8.19
CA ALA A 222 4.69 -9.84 7.95
C ALA A 222 5.55 -11.09 8.14
N MET A 223 5.30 -11.87 9.21
CA MET A 223 5.99 -13.15 9.46
C MET A 223 5.65 -14.23 8.44
N GLY A 224 4.54 -14.12 7.73
CA GLY A 224 4.11 -15.04 6.66
C GLY A 224 4.82 -14.78 5.31
N LYS A 225 5.59 -13.71 5.17
CA LYS A 225 6.38 -13.45 3.97
C LYS A 225 7.55 -14.44 3.87
N THR A 226 7.89 -14.83 2.64
CA THR A 226 8.91 -15.84 2.38
C THR A 226 9.99 -15.38 1.40
N VAL A 227 9.71 -14.35 0.60
CA VAL A 227 10.64 -13.79 -0.38
C VAL A 227 10.69 -12.26 -0.19
N ALA A 228 11.87 -11.75 0.03
CA ALA A 228 12.12 -10.31 0.18
C ALA A 228 12.39 -9.63 -1.17
N ASP A 229 12.14 -8.33 -1.24
CA ASP A 229 12.61 -7.41 -2.28
C ASP A 229 12.33 -7.86 -3.72
N ILE A 230 11.05 -8.07 -4.04
CA ILE A 230 10.59 -8.41 -5.37
C ILE A 230 10.23 -7.14 -6.14
N ALA A 231 10.55 -7.11 -7.43
CA ALA A 231 10.17 -6.03 -8.34
C ALA A 231 9.42 -6.54 -9.58
N LEU A 232 8.54 -5.69 -10.08
CA LEU A 232 7.95 -5.84 -11.39
C LEU A 232 8.87 -5.14 -12.40
N ARG A 233 9.62 -5.92 -13.19
CA ARG A 233 10.48 -5.42 -14.26
C ARG A 233 9.69 -5.24 -15.54
N VAL A 234 9.64 -4.03 -16.06
CA VAL A 234 8.92 -3.71 -17.30
C VAL A 234 9.90 -3.23 -18.34
N TRP A 235 9.95 -3.95 -19.47
CA TRP A 235 10.61 -3.54 -20.70
C TRP A 235 9.59 -3.04 -21.70
N ALA A 236 9.86 -1.94 -22.37
CA ALA A 236 9.08 -1.43 -23.49
C ALA A 236 10.01 -1.09 -24.67
N PRO A 237 9.58 -1.33 -25.93
CA PRO A 237 10.40 -1.01 -27.10
C PRO A 237 10.61 0.52 -27.19
N ARG A 238 11.71 0.95 -27.85
CA ARG A 238 12.10 2.38 -27.94
C ARG A 238 10.99 3.30 -28.47
N ALA A 239 10.14 2.79 -29.34
CA ALA A 239 9.03 3.55 -29.93
C ALA A 239 7.79 3.61 -29.04
N ALA A 240 7.74 2.84 -27.96
CA ALA A 240 6.62 2.84 -27.00
C ALA A 240 6.98 3.69 -25.78
N LYS A 241 5.93 4.23 -25.13
CA LYS A 241 6.05 5.00 -23.88
C LYS A 241 5.22 4.34 -22.80
N LEU A 242 5.85 3.98 -21.71
CA LEU A 242 5.13 3.53 -20.50
C LEU A 242 4.42 4.73 -19.88
N ASN A 243 3.10 4.68 -19.78
CA ASN A 243 2.30 5.74 -19.21
C ASN A 243 2.26 5.64 -17.69
N PHE A 244 1.96 4.43 -17.18
CA PHE A 244 1.99 4.16 -15.74
C PHE A 244 2.15 2.67 -15.43
N VAL A 245 2.59 2.41 -14.21
CA VAL A 245 2.55 1.12 -13.52
C VAL A 245 1.90 1.35 -12.16
N LYS A 246 0.76 0.72 -11.91
CA LYS A 246 0.01 0.86 -10.65
C LYS A 246 -0.32 -0.52 -10.09
N GLN A 247 -0.13 -0.72 -8.79
CA GLN A 247 -0.80 -1.83 -8.12
C GLN A 247 -2.29 -1.49 -8.02
N VAL A 248 -3.16 -2.46 -8.31
CA VAL A 248 -4.62 -2.26 -8.27
C VAL A 248 -5.33 -3.25 -7.36
N SER A 249 -4.62 -4.22 -6.83
CA SER A 249 -5.11 -5.13 -5.79
C SER A 249 -3.92 -5.59 -4.92
N PRO A 250 -4.05 -5.61 -3.58
CA PRO A 250 -5.24 -5.40 -2.76
C PRO A 250 -5.64 -3.94 -2.55
N ALA A 251 -4.75 -3.00 -2.91
CA ALA A 251 -4.98 -1.56 -2.81
C ALA A 251 -4.38 -0.84 -4.01
N LEU A 252 -4.90 0.36 -4.31
CA LEU A 252 -4.37 1.24 -5.34
C LEU A 252 -3.08 1.89 -4.85
N GLU A 253 -1.99 1.67 -5.59
CA GLU A 253 -0.70 2.30 -5.35
C GLU A 253 -0.01 2.64 -6.67
N ASP A 254 0.32 3.91 -6.87
CA ASP A 254 1.03 4.35 -8.07
C ASP A 254 2.53 4.12 -7.93
N LEU A 255 3.05 3.18 -8.72
CA LEU A 255 4.46 2.82 -8.75
C LEU A 255 5.24 3.55 -9.86
N THR A 256 4.57 4.34 -10.70
CA THR A 256 5.15 4.97 -11.90
C THR A 256 6.39 5.79 -11.58
N GLY A 257 6.32 6.60 -10.52
CA GLY A 257 7.43 7.44 -10.07
C GLY A 257 8.55 6.69 -9.31
N ARG A 258 8.40 5.39 -9.07
CA ARG A 258 9.37 4.56 -8.32
C ARG A 258 10.24 3.70 -9.21
N ARG A 259 10.33 4.05 -10.47
CA ARG A 259 11.15 3.35 -11.45
C ARG A 259 12.62 3.42 -11.06
N THR A 260 13.24 2.26 -10.87
CA THR A 260 14.69 2.12 -10.85
C THR A 260 15.15 1.71 -12.24
N GLU A 261 16.05 2.47 -12.83
CA GLU A 261 16.55 2.19 -14.17
C GLU A 261 17.45 0.96 -14.18
N VAL A 262 17.12 -0.01 -15.02
CA VAL A 262 17.95 -1.18 -15.32
C VAL A 262 18.75 -0.91 -16.59
N ASP A 263 18.07 -0.41 -17.61
CA ASP A 263 18.62 0.12 -18.83
C ASP A 263 17.65 1.16 -19.45
N ALA A 264 18.00 1.72 -20.61
CA ALA A 264 17.21 2.76 -21.28
C ALA A 264 15.76 2.35 -21.60
N LEU A 265 15.48 1.04 -21.77
CA LEU A 265 14.17 0.48 -22.14
C LEU A 265 13.51 -0.30 -21.00
N THR A 266 14.25 -0.56 -19.90
CA THR A 266 13.84 -1.44 -18.81
C THR A 266 13.88 -0.70 -17.49
N GLY A 267 12.82 -0.85 -16.70
CA GLY A 267 12.77 -0.32 -15.33
C GLY A 267 12.19 -1.34 -14.36
N ASP A 268 12.68 -1.31 -13.12
CA ASP A 268 12.17 -2.08 -12.00
C ASP A 268 11.24 -1.22 -11.15
N TYR A 269 10.09 -1.78 -10.81
CA TYR A 269 9.07 -1.17 -9.94
C TYR A 269 8.95 -2.02 -8.68
N PRO A 270 9.24 -1.49 -7.48
CA PRO A 270 9.29 -2.27 -6.26
C PRO A 270 7.90 -2.75 -5.87
N THR A 271 7.80 -4.01 -5.47
CA THR A 271 6.55 -4.62 -4.97
C THR A 271 6.66 -5.08 -3.52
N GLY A 272 7.84 -4.96 -2.92
CA GLY A 272 8.12 -5.39 -1.55
C GLY A 272 8.24 -6.90 -1.38
N ALA A 273 8.07 -7.37 -0.15
CA ALA A 273 8.15 -8.79 0.20
C ALA A 273 6.87 -9.54 -0.16
N TRP A 274 7.01 -10.83 -0.46
CA TRP A 274 5.92 -11.71 -0.86
C TRP A 274 5.82 -12.94 0.04
N GLY A 275 4.56 -13.38 0.28
CA GLY A 275 4.19 -14.68 0.85
C GLY A 275 3.25 -15.41 -0.09
N GLY A 276 2.40 -16.30 0.43
CA GLY A 276 1.33 -16.94 -0.34
C GLY A 276 0.18 -15.97 -0.60
N GLU A 277 0.27 -15.17 -1.64
CA GLU A 277 -0.69 -14.11 -1.93
C GLU A 277 -0.84 -13.85 -3.43
N THR A 278 -1.85 -13.09 -3.79
CA THR A 278 -2.06 -12.61 -5.16
C THR A 278 -2.13 -11.10 -5.16
N ARG A 279 -1.38 -10.46 -6.07
CA ARG A 279 -1.47 -9.01 -6.34
C ARG A 279 -1.73 -8.77 -7.81
N GLU A 280 -2.38 -7.64 -8.10
CA GLU A 280 -2.69 -7.26 -9.49
C GLU A 280 -2.16 -5.87 -9.76
N TYR A 281 -1.60 -5.72 -10.97
CA TYR A 281 -0.99 -4.47 -11.43
C TYR A 281 -1.60 -4.04 -12.75
N HIS A 282 -1.88 -2.76 -12.90
CA HIS A 282 -2.34 -2.15 -14.14
C HIS A 282 -1.16 -1.44 -14.80
N VAL A 283 -0.84 -1.86 -16.00
CA VAL A 283 0.21 -1.27 -16.83
C VAL A 283 -0.44 -0.66 -18.06
N SER A 284 -0.18 0.62 -18.32
CA SER A 284 -0.60 1.31 -19.54
C SER A 284 0.62 1.72 -20.36
N VAL A 285 0.55 1.46 -21.67
CA VAL A 285 1.62 1.71 -22.63
C VAL A 285 1.06 2.41 -23.84
N SER A 286 1.66 3.55 -24.22
CA SER A 286 1.41 4.17 -25.51
C SER A 286 2.34 3.56 -26.57
N VAL A 287 1.79 3.14 -27.69
CA VAL A 287 2.50 2.53 -28.82
C VAL A 287 2.32 3.38 -30.08
N PRO A 288 3.27 3.38 -31.04
CA PRO A 288 3.05 4.04 -32.31
C PRO A 288 1.89 3.36 -33.06
N PRO A 289 1.13 4.10 -33.90
CA PRO A 289 0.06 3.49 -34.68
C PRO A 289 0.62 2.43 -35.63
N GLY A 290 -0.05 1.28 -35.69
CA GLY A 290 0.30 0.17 -36.59
C GLY A 290 -0.70 -0.03 -37.71
N ASN A 291 -0.34 -0.81 -38.71
CA ASN A 291 -1.23 -1.22 -39.78
C ASN A 291 -2.21 -2.30 -39.29
N VAL A 292 -3.39 -2.35 -39.90
CA VAL A 292 -4.37 -3.42 -39.64
C VAL A 292 -3.73 -4.80 -39.85
N GLY A 293 -3.93 -5.69 -38.87
CA GLY A 293 -3.34 -7.03 -38.85
C GLY A 293 -1.93 -7.07 -38.22
N GLN A 294 -1.27 -5.93 -38.05
CA GLN A 294 0.05 -5.88 -37.41
C GLN A 294 -0.07 -6.15 -35.91
N GLU A 295 0.76 -7.05 -35.41
CA GLU A 295 0.94 -7.30 -33.95
C GLU A 295 2.31 -6.81 -33.51
N MET A 296 2.37 -6.22 -32.32
CA MET A 296 3.62 -5.89 -31.65
C MET A 296 3.57 -6.18 -30.16
N ARG A 297 4.71 -6.41 -29.56
CA ARG A 297 4.85 -6.43 -28.11
C ARG A 297 4.95 -4.98 -27.62
N ALA A 298 3.91 -4.54 -26.88
CA ALA A 298 3.88 -3.22 -26.25
C ALA A 298 4.78 -3.17 -25.00
N ALA A 299 4.75 -4.24 -24.19
CA ALA A 299 5.68 -4.41 -23.07
C ALA A 299 5.93 -5.90 -22.76
N LEU A 300 7.09 -6.17 -22.16
CA LEU A 300 7.41 -7.44 -21.49
C LEU A 300 7.48 -7.17 -19.99
N VAL A 301 6.67 -7.86 -19.23
CA VAL A 301 6.62 -7.76 -17.78
C VAL A 301 7.24 -9.01 -17.16
N LYS A 302 8.15 -8.84 -16.23
CA LYS A 302 8.80 -9.92 -15.49
C LYS A 302 8.68 -9.67 -14.00
N LEU A 303 8.52 -10.72 -13.21
CA LEU A 303 8.71 -10.69 -11.78
C LEU A 303 10.17 -11.08 -11.50
N VAL A 304 10.91 -10.22 -10.81
CA VAL A 304 12.35 -10.41 -10.61
C VAL A 304 12.74 -10.18 -9.16
N GLN A 305 13.82 -10.84 -8.74
CA GLN A 305 14.57 -10.46 -7.54
C GLN A 305 15.72 -9.54 -7.96
N PRO A 306 15.68 -8.23 -7.68
CA PRO A 306 16.66 -7.27 -8.21
C PRO A 306 18.11 -7.58 -7.83
N ALA A 307 18.34 -8.09 -6.60
CA ALA A 307 19.67 -8.38 -6.08
C ALA A 307 20.40 -9.49 -6.86
N THR A 308 19.67 -10.50 -7.36
CA THR A 308 20.24 -11.65 -8.10
C THR A 308 19.99 -11.56 -9.60
N GLY A 309 19.03 -10.75 -10.03
CA GLY A 309 18.55 -10.71 -11.40
C GLY A 309 17.68 -11.92 -11.79
N GLU A 310 17.35 -12.80 -10.84
CA GLU A 310 16.53 -13.98 -11.08
C GLU A 310 15.12 -13.58 -11.57
N VAL A 311 14.68 -14.23 -12.65
CA VAL A 311 13.34 -14.05 -13.23
C VAL A 311 12.46 -15.20 -12.79
N MET A 312 11.43 -14.89 -12.00
CA MET A 312 10.51 -15.89 -11.44
C MET A 312 9.32 -16.20 -12.34
N ALA A 313 8.81 -15.18 -13.05
CA ALA A 313 7.69 -15.30 -13.97
C ALA A 313 7.73 -14.18 -15.01
N SER A 314 7.03 -14.35 -16.15
CA SER A 314 6.95 -13.31 -17.18
C SER A 314 5.63 -13.35 -17.95
N GLY A 315 5.23 -12.20 -18.51
CA GLY A 315 4.06 -12.05 -19.35
C GLY A 315 4.24 -10.93 -20.38
N ASN A 316 3.50 -11.00 -21.50
CA ASN A 316 3.57 -10.01 -22.56
C ASN A 316 2.31 -9.16 -22.60
N ILE A 317 2.47 -7.86 -22.77
CA ILE A 317 1.40 -6.96 -23.20
C ILE A 317 1.56 -6.77 -24.73
N LEU A 318 0.51 -7.13 -25.47
CA LEU A 318 0.49 -7.13 -26.93
C LEU A 318 -0.47 -6.05 -27.44
N ALA A 319 -0.13 -5.46 -28.57
CA ALA A 319 -1.00 -4.61 -29.36
C ALA A 319 -1.19 -5.22 -30.76
N GLN A 320 -2.42 -5.27 -31.24
CA GLN A 320 -2.76 -5.69 -32.60
C GLN A 320 -3.84 -4.78 -33.14
N TRP A 321 -3.57 -4.13 -34.26
CA TRP A 321 -4.57 -3.27 -34.88
C TRP A 321 -5.55 -4.08 -35.73
N SER A 322 -6.86 -3.78 -35.55
CA SER A 322 -7.95 -4.49 -36.23
C SER A 322 -8.97 -3.47 -36.75
N ASP A 323 -9.47 -3.74 -37.93
CA ASP A 323 -10.62 -3.06 -38.54
C ASP A 323 -11.95 -3.73 -38.20
N ASP A 324 -11.91 -4.89 -37.53
CA ASP A 324 -13.09 -5.54 -37.00
C ASP A 324 -13.59 -4.80 -35.74
N PRO A 325 -14.75 -4.11 -35.81
CA PRO A 325 -15.27 -3.35 -34.69
C PRO A 325 -15.68 -4.26 -33.51
N VAL A 326 -16.05 -5.53 -33.74
CA VAL A 326 -16.42 -6.46 -32.68
C VAL A 326 -15.20 -6.81 -31.81
N GLN A 327 -14.03 -6.95 -32.42
CA GLN A 327 -12.79 -7.23 -31.68
C GLN A 327 -12.21 -5.97 -31.02
N SER A 328 -12.15 -4.86 -31.78
CA SER A 328 -11.45 -3.65 -31.33
C SER A 328 -12.22 -2.81 -30.30
N THR A 329 -13.55 -2.98 -30.20
CA THR A 329 -14.37 -2.32 -29.17
C THR A 329 -14.66 -3.20 -27.97
N ARG A 330 -14.25 -4.47 -27.97
CA ARG A 330 -14.44 -5.36 -26.83
C ARG A 330 -13.54 -4.94 -25.67
N ILE A 331 -14.15 -4.49 -24.58
CA ILE A 331 -13.42 -4.12 -23.37
C ILE A 331 -13.18 -5.37 -22.51
N ASN A 332 -11.94 -5.60 -22.11
CA ASN A 332 -11.63 -6.66 -21.15
C ASN A 332 -12.26 -6.31 -19.79
N PRO A 333 -13.08 -7.20 -19.20
CA PRO A 333 -13.79 -6.90 -17.94
C PRO A 333 -12.87 -6.53 -16.78
N ARG A 334 -11.66 -7.14 -16.68
CA ARG A 334 -10.69 -6.80 -15.65
C ARG A 334 -10.12 -5.40 -15.82
N VAL A 335 -9.77 -5.04 -17.05
CA VAL A 335 -9.29 -3.67 -17.35
C VAL A 335 -10.36 -2.66 -17.00
N ALA A 336 -11.61 -2.88 -17.41
CA ALA A 336 -12.74 -2.00 -17.07
C ALA A 336 -12.98 -1.90 -15.57
N HIS A 337 -12.94 -3.04 -14.87
CA HIS A 337 -13.13 -3.08 -13.41
C HIS A 337 -12.11 -2.22 -12.68
N TYR A 338 -10.80 -2.42 -12.92
CA TYR A 338 -9.76 -1.69 -12.22
C TYR A 338 -9.63 -0.22 -12.66
N THR A 339 -9.97 0.11 -13.90
CA THR A 339 -10.11 1.50 -14.34
C THR A 339 -11.23 2.20 -13.56
N GLY A 340 -12.37 1.54 -13.36
CA GLY A 340 -13.47 2.04 -12.55
C GLY A 340 -13.10 2.21 -11.06
N GLN A 341 -12.33 1.30 -10.49
CA GLN A 341 -11.83 1.42 -9.10
C GLN A 341 -10.87 2.62 -8.93
N GLN A 342 -10.00 2.87 -9.92
CA GLN A 342 -9.12 4.04 -9.91
C GLN A 342 -9.93 5.35 -10.01
N GLU A 343 -10.92 5.40 -10.89
CA GLU A 343 -11.83 6.55 -11.00
C GLU A 343 -12.58 6.81 -9.70
N LEU A 344 -13.10 5.74 -9.07
CA LEU A 344 -13.78 5.81 -7.77
C LEU A 344 -12.90 6.47 -6.70
N ALA A 345 -11.66 5.99 -6.56
CA ALA A 345 -10.72 6.52 -5.58
C ALA A 345 -10.40 8.00 -5.84
N SER A 346 -10.12 8.40 -7.09
CA SER A 346 -9.86 9.79 -7.45
C SER A 346 -11.04 10.69 -7.13
N LEU A 347 -12.26 10.27 -7.47
CA LEU A 347 -13.48 11.04 -7.19
C LEU A 347 -13.72 11.23 -5.69
N ILE A 348 -13.44 10.23 -4.87
CA ILE A 348 -13.56 10.34 -3.42
C ILE A 348 -12.55 11.36 -2.90
N GLN A 349 -11.27 11.24 -3.27
CA GLN A 349 -10.22 12.14 -2.81
C GLN A 349 -10.47 13.60 -3.26
N GLU A 350 -10.80 13.80 -4.54
CA GLU A 350 -11.16 15.11 -5.08
C GLU A 350 -12.39 15.71 -4.38
N GLY A 351 -13.40 14.87 -4.11
CA GLY A 351 -14.62 15.31 -3.45
C GLY A 351 -14.41 15.69 -1.98
N LEU A 352 -13.59 14.93 -1.24
CA LEU A 352 -13.23 15.26 0.13
C LEU A 352 -12.34 16.51 0.19
N GLN A 353 -11.41 16.67 -0.75
CA GLN A 353 -10.60 17.88 -0.84
C GLN A 353 -11.47 19.12 -1.12
N ALA A 354 -12.35 19.06 -2.11
CA ALA A 354 -13.27 20.14 -2.42
C ALA A 354 -14.15 20.53 -1.21
N ARG A 355 -14.61 19.53 -0.44
CA ARG A 355 -15.34 19.77 0.80
C ARG A 355 -14.51 20.51 1.84
N ASN A 356 -13.25 20.12 2.05
CA ASN A 356 -12.33 20.79 2.96
C ASN A 356 -12.04 22.23 2.55
N ASP A 357 -12.02 22.49 1.24
CA ASP A 357 -11.83 23.82 0.65
C ASP A 357 -13.12 24.67 0.66
N GLY A 358 -14.25 24.07 1.09
CA GLY A 358 -15.56 24.75 1.13
C GLY A 358 -16.31 24.79 -0.21
N ASP A 359 -15.81 24.11 -1.25
CA ASP A 359 -16.47 23.98 -2.56
C ASP A 359 -17.53 22.87 -2.51
N VAL A 360 -18.73 23.25 -2.03
CA VAL A 360 -19.87 22.33 -1.85
C VAL A 360 -20.35 21.75 -3.18
N GLU A 361 -20.29 22.52 -4.26
CA GLU A 361 -20.78 22.10 -5.58
C GLU A 361 -19.88 20.99 -6.15
N THR A 362 -18.57 21.21 -6.20
CA THR A 362 -17.60 20.21 -6.66
C THR A 362 -17.63 18.97 -5.76
N ALA A 363 -17.66 19.15 -4.43
CA ALA A 363 -17.73 18.04 -3.48
C ALA A 363 -18.97 17.16 -3.74
N THR A 364 -20.15 17.77 -3.89
CA THR A 364 -21.41 17.07 -4.16
C THR A 364 -21.34 16.30 -5.48
N ALA A 365 -20.85 16.94 -6.56
CA ALA A 365 -20.76 16.32 -7.88
C ALA A 365 -19.79 15.11 -7.87
N ARG A 366 -18.59 15.26 -7.26
CA ARG A 366 -17.58 14.22 -7.21
C ARG A 366 -18.02 13.02 -6.35
N LEU A 367 -18.49 13.28 -5.13
CA LEU A 367 -18.93 12.23 -4.21
C LEU A 367 -20.20 11.53 -4.70
N GLY A 368 -21.14 12.26 -5.33
CA GLY A 368 -22.32 11.66 -5.94
C GLY A 368 -21.96 10.70 -7.09
N LYS A 369 -21.04 11.13 -7.98
CA LYS A 369 -20.53 10.24 -9.04
C LYS A 369 -19.79 9.03 -8.47
N ALA A 370 -18.98 9.21 -7.43
CA ALA A 370 -18.29 8.13 -6.74
C ALA A 370 -19.28 7.09 -6.19
N ARG A 371 -20.39 7.55 -5.56
CA ARG A 371 -21.44 6.67 -5.03
C ARG A 371 -22.05 5.78 -6.11
N GLY A 372 -22.35 6.37 -7.29
CA GLY A 372 -22.89 5.61 -8.42
C GLY A 372 -21.90 4.59 -8.98
N ILE A 373 -20.60 4.88 -8.98
CA ILE A 373 -19.56 3.91 -9.40
C ILE A 373 -19.44 2.79 -8.38
N ALA A 374 -19.38 3.09 -7.08
CA ALA A 374 -19.29 2.11 -6.01
C ALA A 374 -20.44 1.10 -6.06
N GLU A 375 -21.68 1.59 -6.28
CA GLU A 375 -22.87 0.75 -6.40
C GLU A 375 -22.80 -0.20 -7.61
N ARG A 376 -22.48 0.33 -8.79
CA ARG A 376 -22.34 -0.50 -10.01
C ARG A 376 -21.21 -1.52 -9.92
N ALA A 377 -20.13 -1.19 -9.19
CA ALA A 377 -18.99 -2.08 -8.97
C ALA A 377 -19.23 -3.11 -7.85
N GLY A 378 -20.37 -3.07 -7.15
CA GLY A 378 -20.64 -3.92 -6.00
C GLY A 378 -19.74 -3.65 -4.79
N ASN A 379 -19.14 -2.45 -4.71
CA ASN A 379 -18.31 -2.04 -3.58
C ASN A 379 -19.20 -1.47 -2.46
N GLU A 380 -19.91 -2.37 -1.78
CA GLU A 380 -20.89 -2.01 -0.73
C GLU A 380 -20.24 -1.28 0.45
N GLU A 381 -19.01 -1.63 0.81
CA GLU A 381 -18.30 -0.98 1.92
C GLU A 381 -18.08 0.51 1.63
N THR A 382 -17.52 0.82 0.46
CA THR A 382 -17.32 2.20 0.03
C THR A 382 -18.64 2.95 -0.17
N ALA A 383 -19.66 2.29 -0.72
CA ALA A 383 -20.99 2.89 -0.88
C ALA A 383 -21.58 3.30 0.47
N LYS A 384 -21.52 2.44 1.48
CA LYS A 384 -21.98 2.74 2.87
C LYS A 384 -21.20 3.89 3.51
N LEU A 385 -19.90 4.01 3.24
CA LEU A 385 -19.11 5.14 3.72
C LEU A 385 -19.49 6.45 3.03
N LEU A 386 -19.73 6.41 1.72
CA LEU A 386 -20.22 7.57 0.97
C LEU A 386 -21.60 8.02 1.48
N ASP A 387 -22.52 7.10 1.78
CA ASP A 387 -23.83 7.40 2.35
C ASP A 387 -23.78 8.08 3.73
N LYS A 388 -22.63 8.08 4.39
CA LYS A 388 -22.40 8.85 5.63
C LYS A 388 -22.05 10.31 5.37
N VAL A 389 -21.50 10.61 4.20
CA VAL A 389 -21.05 11.96 3.78
C VAL A 389 -22.04 12.67 2.89
N ILE A 390 -22.78 11.94 2.06
CA ILE A 390 -23.82 12.47 1.18
C ILE A 390 -25.17 11.81 1.43
N ASP A 391 -26.25 12.54 1.13
CA ASP A 391 -27.59 12.01 0.99
C ASP A 391 -27.90 11.84 -0.50
N VAL A 392 -28.48 10.71 -0.88
CA VAL A 392 -28.93 10.42 -2.25
C VAL A 392 -30.43 10.24 -2.25
N ASP A 393 -31.13 11.05 -3.03
CA ASP A 393 -32.56 10.91 -3.24
C ASP A 393 -32.83 9.63 -4.06
N PRO A 394 -33.56 8.64 -3.50
CA PRO A 394 -33.80 7.37 -4.18
C PRO A 394 -34.63 7.50 -5.47
N ALA A 395 -35.46 8.54 -5.58
CA ALA A 395 -36.35 8.74 -6.72
C ALA A 395 -35.64 9.41 -7.90
N THR A 396 -34.73 10.34 -7.63
CA THR A 396 -34.05 11.16 -8.65
C THR A 396 -32.59 10.81 -8.85
N GLY A 397 -31.98 10.07 -7.91
CA GLY A 397 -30.54 9.82 -7.88
C GLY A 397 -29.71 11.07 -7.54
N THR A 398 -30.35 12.17 -7.14
CA THR A 398 -29.67 13.42 -6.85
C THR A 398 -28.91 13.33 -5.54
N ALA A 399 -27.61 13.58 -5.58
CA ALA A 399 -26.76 13.64 -4.39
C ALA A 399 -26.80 15.04 -3.75
N ARG A 400 -26.69 15.07 -2.43
CA ARG A 400 -26.52 16.31 -1.64
C ARG A 400 -25.50 16.09 -0.56
N LEU A 401 -24.55 17.00 -0.40
CA LEU A 401 -23.57 16.96 0.68
C LEU A 401 -24.28 17.15 2.04
N LYS A 402 -24.01 16.30 3.01
CA LYS A 402 -24.49 16.48 4.38
C LYS A 402 -23.88 17.71 5.02
N ARG A 403 -24.68 18.49 5.74
CA ARG A 403 -24.20 19.70 6.44
C ARG A 403 -23.25 19.36 7.60
N VAL A 404 -23.52 18.27 8.28
CA VAL A 404 -22.72 17.77 9.41
C VAL A 404 -22.30 16.34 9.09
N VAL A 405 -21.03 16.09 9.05
CA VAL A 405 -20.42 14.75 8.86
C VAL A 405 -19.46 14.52 10.01
N ASP A 406 -19.48 13.32 10.56
CA ASP A 406 -18.52 12.92 11.57
C ASP A 406 -17.12 12.85 10.94
N LYS A 407 -16.14 13.51 11.55
CA LYS A 407 -14.76 13.51 11.09
C LYS A 407 -14.16 12.10 10.96
N ALA A 408 -14.57 11.18 11.84
CA ALA A 408 -14.18 9.77 11.75
C ALA A 408 -14.73 9.09 10.48
N ASP A 409 -15.90 9.48 9.99
CA ASP A 409 -16.46 8.95 8.76
C ASP A 409 -15.76 9.51 7.51
N GLU A 410 -15.35 10.77 7.53
CA GLU A 410 -14.50 11.35 6.47
C GLU A 410 -13.13 10.68 6.41
N ILE A 411 -12.47 10.51 7.54
CA ILE A 411 -11.17 9.83 7.64
C ILE A 411 -11.28 8.40 7.13
N ALA A 412 -12.32 7.66 7.52
CA ALA A 412 -12.50 6.29 7.04
C ALA A 412 -12.80 6.22 5.53
N LEU A 413 -13.62 7.14 5.01
CA LEU A 413 -13.87 7.21 3.57
C LEU A 413 -12.59 7.50 2.80
N ASP A 414 -11.80 8.47 3.26
CA ASP A 414 -10.52 8.84 2.65
C ASP A 414 -9.53 7.67 2.73
N THR A 415 -9.28 7.11 3.91
CA THR A 415 -8.32 6.02 4.12
C THR A 415 -8.67 4.77 3.31
N ARG A 416 -9.95 4.42 3.23
CA ARG A 416 -10.42 3.22 2.53
C ARG A 416 -10.70 3.43 1.04
N SER A 417 -10.63 4.68 0.54
CA SER A 417 -10.83 4.99 -0.88
C SER A 417 -9.89 4.24 -1.82
N VAL A 418 -8.68 3.94 -1.35
CA VAL A 418 -7.65 3.21 -2.12
C VAL A 418 -7.78 1.69 -2.03
N ARG A 419 -8.64 1.14 -1.18
CA ARG A 419 -8.91 -0.30 -1.13
C ARG A 419 -9.72 -0.72 -2.34
N THR A 420 -9.34 -1.83 -2.94
CA THR A 420 -10.03 -2.35 -4.11
C THR A 420 -10.75 -3.66 -3.82
N VAL A 421 -11.86 -3.86 -4.51
CA VAL A 421 -12.57 -5.14 -4.52
C VAL A 421 -11.98 -5.98 -5.65
N ARG A 422 -11.44 -7.15 -5.31
CA ARG A 422 -10.91 -8.06 -6.32
C ARG A 422 -12.04 -8.65 -7.15
N MET A 423 -11.87 -8.67 -8.47
CA MET A 423 -12.79 -9.34 -9.36
C MET A 423 -12.75 -10.86 -9.10
N ARG A 424 -13.90 -11.47 -8.80
CA ARG A 424 -13.99 -12.93 -8.60
C ARG A 424 -13.60 -13.64 -9.90
N LYS A 425 -12.92 -14.80 -9.77
CA LYS A 425 -12.68 -15.67 -10.94
C LYS A 425 -14.06 -16.08 -11.48
N ASP A 426 -14.27 -15.91 -12.77
CA ASP A 426 -15.39 -16.58 -13.43
C ASP A 426 -15.22 -18.09 -13.28
N PRO A 427 -16.27 -18.83 -12.95
CA PRO A 427 -16.19 -20.30 -12.79
C PRO A 427 -15.88 -21.04 -14.10
N GLU A 428 -15.73 -20.37 -15.22
CA GLU A 428 -15.54 -20.94 -16.57
C GLU A 428 -14.31 -20.38 -17.30
N SER A 429 -13.14 -20.33 -16.67
CA SER A 429 -11.91 -20.05 -17.43
C SER A 429 -10.75 -20.95 -17.00
#